data_523d31fedf38fcc9ff3eab1a567c20ce
#
_entry.id   523d31fedf38fcc9ff3eab1a567c20ce
#
_cell.length_a   1.000
_cell.length_b   1.000
_cell.length_c   1.000
_cell.angle_alpha   90.00
_cell.angle_beta   90.00
_cell.angle_gamma   90.00
#
_symmetry.space_group_name_H-M   'P 1'
#
loop_
_entity.id
_entity.type
_entity.pdbx_description
1 polymer ?
#
loop_
_entity_poly.entity_id
_entity_poly.type
_entity_poly.pdbx_seq_one_letter_code
_entity_poly.pdbx_strand_id
1 'polypeptide(L)'
;MIRLLAALFALVSTASAAHPFLCCDYGGGKVCVVSAEGKIEWQWDCKSPQDCWRLPNGNYLFCFVSGALEVTPDKKTVWEYKAPTDVKVEVHACQPLPDGNVMLVECGTSRIIEVDRAGKIVKEIKLTTAPEIKLHNQFRGTRKLGNGHYLVCFKGEGKIVELDGAGKVLRQIKVPGDPHEVVPLPEGGMLITCGDGHQVRELDAKENVVWELAENDLPGNTLRLMAGCQRLPNGNTVFCVYLGHGHIGKQAQVIEVTRDKKVVWEVADHAQFKTINQIMLLDVPGDVTKGDVMR
;
A
#
# COMPACT_ATOMS: atom_id res chain seq x y z
N MET A 1 46.58 41.23 -19.34
CA MET A 1 45.16 41.33 -19.03
C MET A 1 44.51 39.98 -19.24
N ILE A 2 44.32 39.25 -18.17
CA ILE A 2 43.67 37.90 -18.19
C ILE A 2 42.20 38.13 -17.88
N ARG A 3 41.32 37.82 -18.84
CA ARG A 3 39.85 37.84 -18.62
C ARG A 3 39.43 36.52 -18.00
N LEU A 4 39.03 36.54 -16.72
CA LEU A 4 38.31 35.44 -16.09
C LEU A 4 36.88 35.38 -16.69
N LEU A 5 36.56 34.29 -17.39
CA LEU A 5 35.19 33.93 -17.69
C LEU A 5 34.59 33.23 -16.45
N ALA A 6 33.67 33.90 -15.78
CA ALA A 6 32.86 33.27 -14.75
C ALA A 6 31.73 32.47 -15.47
N ALA A 7 31.80 31.16 -15.41
CA ALA A 7 30.70 30.29 -15.85
C ALA A 7 29.59 30.30 -14.77
N LEU A 8 28.46 30.93 -15.10
CA LEU A 8 27.26 30.84 -14.28
C LEU A 8 26.64 29.45 -14.51
N PHE A 9 26.79 28.55 -13.54
CA PHE A 9 25.99 27.34 -13.47
C PHE A 9 24.57 27.71 -12.99
N ALA A 10 23.63 27.78 -13.90
CA ALA A 10 22.23 27.85 -13.54
C ALA A 10 21.83 26.48 -12.92
N LEU A 11 21.61 26.45 -11.61
CA LEU A 11 20.89 25.35 -10.97
C LEU A 11 19.47 25.35 -11.55
N VAL A 12 19.22 24.45 -12.49
CA VAL A 12 17.85 24.11 -12.88
C VAL A 12 17.28 23.29 -11.71
N SER A 13 16.60 23.95 -10.80
CA SER A 13 15.72 23.30 -9.84
C SER A 13 14.58 22.69 -10.67
N THR A 14 14.65 21.41 -10.97
CA THR A 14 13.49 20.67 -11.44
C THR A 14 12.53 20.63 -10.26
N ALA A 15 11.49 21.47 -10.30
CA ALA A 15 10.37 21.33 -9.39
C ALA A 15 9.89 19.88 -9.54
N SER A 16 9.96 19.10 -8.46
CA SER A 16 9.37 17.76 -8.42
C SER A 16 7.88 17.90 -8.76
N ALA A 17 7.39 17.12 -9.69
CA ALA A 17 5.98 17.11 -10.02
C ALA A 17 5.21 16.64 -8.79
N ALA A 18 4.30 17.46 -8.30
CA ALA A 18 3.40 17.05 -7.23
C ALA A 18 2.37 16.07 -7.81
N HIS A 19 2.07 14.99 -7.10
CA HIS A 19 1.17 13.94 -7.56
C HIS A 19 -0.24 14.12 -7.00
N PRO A 20 -1.30 13.99 -7.81
CA PRO A 20 -2.63 13.72 -7.29
C PRO A 20 -2.67 12.28 -6.77
N PHE A 21 -3.32 12.03 -5.64
CA PHE A 21 -3.34 10.70 -5.05
C PHE A 21 -4.65 10.36 -4.34
N LEU A 22 -4.94 9.07 -4.24
CA LEU A 22 -5.93 8.48 -3.37
C LEU A 22 -5.20 7.91 -2.15
N CYS A 23 -5.71 8.15 -0.94
CA CYS A 23 -5.08 7.62 0.27
C CYS A 23 -6.10 7.17 1.34
N CYS A 24 -5.62 6.28 2.21
CA CYS A 24 -6.26 5.94 3.47
C CYS A 24 -5.59 6.71 4.61
N ASP A 25 -6.33 7.57 5.31
CA ASP A 25 -5.90 8.19 6.57
C ASP A 25 -6.50 7.40 7.74
N TYR A 26 -5.77 6.39 8.22
CA TYR A 26 -6.22 5.47 9.26
C TYR A 26 -6.66 6.20 10.55
N GLY A 27 -5.82 7.07 11.06
CA GLY A 27 -6.09 7.82 12.29
C GLY A 27 -7.05 8.99 12.10
N GLY A 28 -7.19 9.48 10.86
CA GLY A 28 -8.18 10.49 10.47
C GLY A 28 -9.55 9.88 10.19
N GLY A 29 -9.63 8.56 9.99
CA GLY A 29 -10.89 7.85 9.75
C GLY A 29 -11.53 8.21 8.40
N LYS A 30 -10.73 8.29 7.33
CA LYS A 30 -11.21 8.69 6.00
C LYS A 30 -10.38 8.14 4.87
N VAL A 31 -11.01 8.00 3.71
CA VAL A 31 -10.36 7.80 2.40
C VAL A 31 -10.49 9.10 1.63
N CYS A 32 -9.39 9.60 1.04
CA CYS A 32 -9.36 10.90 0.36
C CYS A 32 -8.76 10.81 -1.02
N VAL A 33 -9.32 11.58 -1.97
CA VAL A 33 -8.64 12.00 -3.19
C VAL A 33 -8.06 13.39 -2.96
N VAL A 34 -6.78 13.54 -3.26
CA VAL A 34 -6.02 14.77 -3.07
C VAL A 34 -5.48 15.22 -4.41
N SER A 35 -5.66 16.52 -4.75
CA SER A 35 -5.10 17.09 -5.98
C SER A 35 -3.58 17.24 -5.89
N ALA A 36 -2.93 17.52 -7.02
CA ALA A 36 -1.50 17.83 -7.06
C ALA A 36 -1.12 19.06 -6.21
N GLU A 37 -2.07 19.99 -5.98
CA GLU A 37 -1.88 21.16 -5.11
C GLU A 37 -2.10 20.85 -3.61
N GLY A 38 -2.33 19.57 -3.25
CA GLY A 38 -2.53 19.12 -1.87
C GLY A 38 -3.94 19.35 -1.33
N LYS A 39 -4.95 19.65 -2.17
CA LYS A 39 -6.34 19.87 -1.73
C LYS A 39 -7.12 18.58 -1.73
N ILE A 40 -7.89 18.31 -0.67
CA ILE A 40 -8.87 17.21 -0.66
C ILE A 40 -10.02 17.59 -1.60
N GLU A 41 -10.14 16.86 -2.71
CA GLU A 41 -11.20 17.04 -3.71
C GLU A 41 -12.38 16.08 -3.47
N TRP A 42 -12.12 14.96 -2.82
CA TRP A 42 -13.12 13.97 -2.47
C TRP A 42 -12.74 13.28 -1.15
N GLN A 43 -13.74 12.94 -0.34
CA GLN A 43 -13.53 12.26 0.94
C GLN A 43 -14.71 11.32 1.23
N TRP A 44 -14.39 10.17 1.83
CA TRP A 44 -15.35 9.23 2.42
C TRP A 44 -14.93 8.92 3.86
N ASP A 45 -15.82 9.18 4.81
CA ASP A 45 -15.55 8.89 6.23
C ASP A 45 -15.80 7.42 6.52
N CYS A 46 -14.79 6.74 7.05
CA CYS A 46 -14.87 5.35 7.47
C CYS A 46 -13.84 5.04 8.56
N LYS A 47 -14.22 4.19 9.50
CA LYS A 47 -13.35 3.83 10.62
C LYS A 47 -12.19 2.95 10.17
N SER A 48 -10.95 3.40 10.44
CA SER A 48 -9.73 2.63 10.21
C SER A 48 -9.61 2.05 8.79
N PRO A 49 -9.58 2.90 7.72
CA PRO A 49 -9.37 2.45 6.36
C PRO A 49 -8.00 1.78 6.22
N GLN A 50 -7.93 0.74 5.37
CA GLN A 50 -6.74 -0.11 5.27
C GLN A 50 -6.12 -0.11 3.88
N ASP A 51 -6.91 -0.24 2.80
CA ASP A 51 -6.43 -0.27 1.43
C ASP A 51 -7.42 0.43 0.50
N CYS A 52 -6.95 1.01 -0.61
CA CYS A 52 -7.78 1.79 -1.52
C CYS A 52 -7.29 1.75 -2.96
N TRP A 53 -8.22 1.79 -3.93
CA TRP A 53 -7.98 1.70 -5.36
C TRP A 53 -8.87 2.66 -6.14
N ARG A 54 -8.31 3.37 -7.11
CA ARG A 54 -9.08 4.02 -8.17
C ARG A 54 -9.29 3.02 -9.30
N LEU A 55 -10.55 2.69 -9.58
CA LEU A 55 -10.91 1.73 -10.62
C LEU A 55 -10.94 2.37 -12.02
N PRO A 56 -10.80 1.58 -13.11
CA PRO A 56 -10.88 2.10 -14.47
C PRO A 56 -12.20 2.80 -14.81
N ASN A 57 -13.31 2.38 -14.18
CA ASN A 57 -14.63 3.02 -14.33
C ASN A 57 -14.77 4.34 -13.59
N GLY A 58 -13.73 4.77 -12.88
CA GLY A 58 -13.72 6.00 -12.12
C GLY A 58 -14.19 5.88 -10.67
N ASN A 59 -14.65 4.72 -10.23
CA ASN A 59 -15.05 4.49 -8.84
C ASN A 59 -13.85 4.31 -7.92
N TYR A 60 -14.12 4.35 -6.62
CA TYR A 60 -13.17 4.09 -5.56
C TYR A 60 -13.55 2.80 -4.84
N LEU A 61 -12.64 1.81 -4.86
CA LEU A 61 -12.73 0.61 -4.04
C LEU A 61 -11.81 0.80 -2.83
N PHE A 62 -12.31 0.52 -1.64
CA PHE A 62 -11.48 0.55 -0.41
C PHE A 62 -12.02 -0.42 0.63
N CYS A 63 -11.13 -0.87 1.51
CA CYS A 63 -11.51 -1.66 2.66
C CYS A 63 -11.18 -0.94 3.97
N PHE A 64 -11.89 -1.33 5.00
CA PHE A 64 -11.77 -0.86 6.37
C PHE A 64 -12.06 -2.03 7.31
N VAL A 65 -11.76 -1.89 8.59
CA VAL A 65 -11.77 -3.04 9.52
C VAL A 65 -13.06 -3.90 9.49
N SER A 66 -14.21 -3.34 9.16
CA SER A 66 -15.50 -4.07 9.17
C SER A 66 -16.03 -4.44 7.78
N GLY A 67 -15.27 -4.22 6.71
CA GLY A 67 -15.72 -4.57 5.36
C GLY A 67 -14.98 -3.84 4.24
N ALA A 68 -15.62 -3.79 3.07
CA ALA A 68 -15.14 -3.08 1.89
C ALA A 68 -16.29 -2.47 1.10
N LEU A 69 -16.02 -1.36 0.41
CA LEU A 69 -16.98 -0.64 -0.42
C LEU A 69 -16.38 -0.31 -1.79
N GLU A 70 -17.23 -0.34 -2.82
CA GLU A 70 -17.00 0.41 -4.04
C GLU A 70 -18.01 1.55 -4.10
N VAL A 71 -17.51 2.77 -4.29
CA VAL A 71 -18.33 3.98 -4.33
C VAL A 71 -18.00 4.81 -5.56
N THR A 72 -19.01 5.48 -6.10
CA THR A 72 -18.84 6.40 -7.23
C THR A 72 -18.27 7.75 -6.76
N PRO A 73 -17.72 8.59 -7.66
CA PRO A 73 -17.29 9.94 -7.31
C PRO A 73 -18.40 10.81 -6.71
N ASP A 74 -19.66 10.58 -7.08
CA ASP A 74 -20.83 11.26 -6.50
C ASP A 74 -21.35 10.59 -5.21
N LYS A 75 -20.50 9.75 -4.59
CA LYS A 75 -20.70 9.13 -3.26
C LYS A 75 -21.89 8.14 -3.18
N LYS A 76 -22.17 7.42 -4.25
CA LYS A 76 -23.13 6.29 -4.23
C LYS A 76 -22.38 4.98 -4.03
N THR A 77 -22.79 4.18 -3.06
CA THR A 77 -22.32 2.81 -2.91
C THR A 77 -22.88 1.95 -4.02
N VAL A 78 -22.01 1.30 -4.79
CA VAL A 78 -22.38 0.40 -5.91
C VAL A 78 -22.04 -1.06 -5.64
N TRP A 79 -21.21 -1.31 -4.64
CA TRP A 79 -20.91 -2.64 -4.12
C TRP A 79 -20.46 -2.54 -2.66
N GLU A 80 -20.81 -3.54 -1.86
CA GLU A 80 -20.47 -3.62 -0.45
C GLU A 80 -20.17 -5.06 -0.03
N TYR A 81 -19.15 -5.25 0.79
CA TYR A 81 -18.91 -6.44 1.58
C TYR A 81 -18.93 -6.08 3.06
N LYS A 82 -19.75 -6.78 3.85
CA LYS A 82 -19.77 -6.69 5.32
C LYS A 82 -19.10 -7.89 5.93
N ALA A 83 -18.07 -7.67 6.73
CA ALA A 83 -17.43 -8.73 7.48
C ALA A 83 -18.43 -9.36 8.48
N PRO A 84 -18.29 -10.66 8.81
CA PRO A 84 -19.09 -11.31 9.85
C PRO A 84 -19.06 -10.52 11.17
N THR A 85 -20.21 -10.51 11.88
CA THR A 85 -20.36 -9.79 13.15
C THR A 85 -20.47 -10.72 14.36
N ASP A 86 -20.64 -12.00 14.14
CA ASP A 86 -20.69 -13.06 15.16
C ASP A 86 -19.30 -13.47 15.64
N VAL A 87 -18.26 -13.12 14.89
CA VAL A 87 -16.86 -13.26 15.25
C VAL A 87 -16.13 -11.93 15.04
N LYS A 88 -15.07 -11.70 15.80
CA LYS A 88 -14.25 -10.50 15.57
C LYS A 88 -13.44 -10.65 14.31
N VAL A 89 -13.65 -9.77 13.33
CA VAL A 89 -12.94 -9.72 12.05
C VAL A 89 -12.35 -8.34 11.82
N GLU A 90 -11.19 -8.29 11.19
CA GLU A 90 -10.60 -7.07 10.63
C GLU A 90 -10.18 -7.34 9.16
N VAL A 91 -10.71 -6.56 8.22
CA VAL A 91 -10.31 -6.62 6.80
C VAL A 91 -9.13 -5.68 6.58
N HIS A 92 -8.01 -6.20 6.09
CA HIS A 92 -6.77 -5.45 6.03
C HIS A 92 -6.20 -5.21 4.62
N ALA A 93 -6.69 -5.91 3.61
CA ALA A 93 -6.37 -5.63 2.21
C ALA A 93 -7.58 -5.91 1.33
N CYS A 94 -7.65 -5.18 0.22
CA CYS A 94 -8.57 -5.44 -0.87
C CYS A 94 -7.84 -5.29 -2.21
N GLN A 95 -8.31 -6.01 -3.24
CA GLN A 95 -7.79 -5.90 -4.59
C GLN A 95 -8.91 -6.11 -5.59
N PRO A 96 -9.10 -5.20 -6.57
CA PRO A 96 -10.00 -5.43 -7.68
C PRO A 96 -9.40 -6.50 -8.62
N LEU A 97 -10.20 -7.46 -9.05
CA LEU A 97 -9.77 -8.55 -9.92
C LEU A 97 -10.25 -8.35 -11.36
N PRO A 98 -9.57 -8.95 -12.36
CA PRO A 98 -9.94 -8.80 -13.78
C PRO A 98 -11.34 -9.31 -14.13
N ASP A 99 -11.85 -10.28 -13.38
CA ASP A 99 -13.19 -10.86 -13.53
C ASP A 99 -14.31 -10.01 -12.87
N GLY A 100 -13.95 -8.87 -12.31
CA GLY A 100 -14.86 -7.97 -11.60
C GLY A 100 -15.09 -8.30 -10.13
N ASN A 101 -14.56 -9.43 -9.64
CA ASN A 101 -14.60 -9.77 -8.23
C ASN A 101 -13.65 -8.90 -7.41
N VAL A 102 -13.80 -8.93 -6.10
CA VAL A 102 -12.89 -8.27 -5.15
C VAL A 102 -12.26 -9.32 -4.25
N MET A 103 -10.92 -9.37 -4.23
CA MET A 103 -10.18 -10.15 -3.23
C MET A 103 -10.09 -9.35 -1.93
N LEU A 104 -10.29 -10.03 -0.79
CA LEU A 104 -10.13 -9.48 0.56
C LEU A 104 -9.31 -10.43 1.42
N VAL A 105 -8.54 -9.89 2.37
CA VAL A 105 -7.93 -10.69 3.45
C VAL A 105 -8.55 -10.32 4.79
N GLU A 106 -8.97 -11.34 5.53
CA GLU A 106 -9.60 -11.21 6.84
C GLU A 106 -8.71 -11.79 7.94
N CYS A 107 -8.41 -10.96 8.93
CA CYS A 107 -7.92 -11.38 10.23
C CYS A 107 -9.11 -11.84 11.10
N GLY A 108 -8.88 -12.76 12.01
CA GLY A 108 -9.92 -13.34 12.88
C GLY A 108 -10.52 -14.60 12.27
N THR A 109 -11.15 -14.52 11.12
CA THR A 109 -11.56 -15.70 10.32
C THR A 109 -10.37 -16.36 9.63
N SER A 110 -9.22 -15.68 9.56
CA SER A 110 -7.96 -16.14 8.98
C SER A 110 -8.13 -16.72 7.58
N ARG A 111 -8.51 -15.86 6.63
CA ARG A 111 -8.77 -16.30 5.25
C ARG A 111 -8.55 -15.20 4.22
N ILE A 112 -8.27 -15.62 2.99
CA ILE A 112 -8.48 -14.84 1.79
C ILE A 112 -9.84 -15.23 1.22
N ILE A 113 -10.62 -14.25 0.78
CA ILE A 113 -11.87 -14.47 0.06
C ILE A 113 -11.89 -13.69 -1.26
N GLU A 114 -12.58 -14.23 -2.25
CA GLU A 114 -12.98 -13.49 -3.44
C GLU A 114 -14.49 -13.35 -3.43
N VAL A 115 -14.98 -12.12 -3.57
CA VAL A 115 -16.38 -11.77 -3.45
C VAL A 115 -16.88 -11.22 -4.79
N ASP A 116 -17.97 -11.78 -5.30
CA ASP A 116 -18.55 -11.36 -6.57
C ASP A 116 -19.33 -10.03 -6.45
N ARG A 117 -19.86 -9.56 -7.58
CA ARG A 117 -20.63 -8.29 -7.61
C ARG A 117 -21.99 -8.37 -6.92
N ALA A 118 -22.48 -9.57 -6.63
CA ALA A 118 -23.69 -9.81 -5.82
C ALA A 118 -23.41 -9.90 -4.31
N GLY A 119 -22.13 -9.74 -3.88
CA GLY A 119 -21.70 -9.86 -2.49
C GLY A 119 -21.52 -11.31 -2.00
N LYS A 120 -21.53 -12.30 -2.92
CA LYS A 120 -21.34 -13.71 -2.57
C LYS A 120 -19.85 -14.05 -2.58
N ILE A 121 -19.38 -14.78 -1.55
CA ILE A 121 -18.05 -15.39 -1.53
C ILE A 121 -18.04 -16.52 -2.57
N VAL A 122 -17.20 -16.36 -3.59
CA VAL A 122 -17.04 -17.33 -4.68
C VAL A 122 -15.76 -18.15 -4.54
N LYS A 123 -14.81 -17.68 -3.71
CA LYS A 123 -13.60 -18.41 -3.36
C LYS A 123 -13.19 -18.11 -1.92
N GLU A 124 -12.66 -19.12 -1.25
CA GLU A 124 -12.12 -19.01 0.10
C GLU A 124 -10.83 -19.83 0.20
N ILE A 125 -9.79 -19.21 0.78
CA ILE A 125 -8.53 -19.87 1.11
C ILE A 125 -8.26 -19.65 2.59
N LYS A 126 -8.21 -20.73 3.36
CA LYS A 126 -7.85 -20.67 4.78
C LYS A 126 -6.37 -20.35 4.96
N LEU A 127 -6.10 -19.46 5.91
CA LEU A 127 -4.75 -19.11 6.35
C LEU A 127 -4.54 -19.62 7.77
N THR A 128 -3.30 -19.97 8.09
CA THR A 128 -2.95 -20.43 9.44
C THR A 128 -1.80 -19.59 9.97
N THR A 129 -2.01 -18.98 11.13
CA THR A 129 -0.99 -18.27 11.90
C THR A 129 -0.67 -19.04 13.17
N ALA A 130 0.49 -18.78 13.77
CA ALA A 130 0.82 -19.28 15.09
C ALA A 130 -0.22 -18.76 16.12
N PRO A 131 -0.62 -19.58 17.11
CA PRO A 131 -1.74 -19.28 18.01
C PRO A 131 -1.52 -18.05 18.90
N GLU A 132 -0.27 -17.67 19.16
CA GLU A 132 0.09 -16.48 19.92
C GLU A 132 -0.10 -15.17 19.13
N ILE A 133 -0.27 -15.23 17.81
CA ILE A 133 -0.43 -14.03 16.98
C ILE A 133 -1.80 -13.42 17.22
N LYS A 134 -1.81 -12.22 17.79
CA LYS A 134 -3.04 -11.46 18.03
C LYS A 134 -3.72 -11.14 16.70
N LEU A 135 -5.05 -11.14 16.68
CA LEU A 135 -5.90 -10.90 15.50
C LEU A 135 -5.41 -9.71 14.65
N HIS A 136 -5.18 -8.56 15.26
CA HIS A 136 -4.73 -7.36 14.56
C HIS A 136 -3.36 -7.54 13.85
N ASN A 137 -2.56 -8.51 14.24
CA ASN A 137 -1.22 -8.76 13.70
C ASN A 137 -1.16 -9.98 12.76
N GLN A 138 -2.29 -10.58 12.38
CA GLN A 138 -2.26 -11.76 11.52
C GLN A 138 -1.76 -11.41 10.11
N PHE A 139 -2.51 -10.62 9.36
CA PHE A 139 -2.24 -10.33 7.95
C PHE A 139 -2.26 -8.84 7.65
N ARG A 140 -1.56 -8.45 6.58
CA ARG A 140 -1.59 -7.11 5.96
C ARG A 140 -1.66 -7.24 4.45
N GLY A 141 -0.95 -6.39 3.72
CA GLY A 141 -0.93 -6.36 2.28
C GLY A 141 -0.98 -7.75 1.67
N THR A 142 -1.96 -8.00 0.83
CA THR A 142 -2.20 -9.28 0.17
C THR A 142 -2.50 -9.00 -1.28
N ARG A 143 -1.82 -9.69 -2.20
CA ARG A 143 -1.96 -9.49 -3.64
C ARG A 143 -2.14 -10.82 -4.36
N LYS A 144 -3.18 -10.91 -5.20
CA LYS A 144 -3.37 -12.00 -6.15
C LYS A 144 -2.55 -11.70 -7.40
N LEU A 145 -1.75 -12.64 -7.81
CA LEU A 145 -0.88 -12.54 -8.99
C LEU A 145 -1.63 -12.98 -10.26
N GLY A 146 -1.14 -12.54 -11.42
CA GLY A 146 -1.72 -12.91 -12.72
C GLY A 146 -1.72 -14.41 -13.02
N ASN A 147 -0.84 -15.18 -12.37
CA ASN A 147 -0.82 -16.66 -12.44
C ASN A 147 -1.81 -17.35 -11.48
N GLY A 148 -2.59 -16.57 -10.72
CA GLY A 148 -3.57 -17.08 -9.76
C GLY A 148 -3.01 -17.40 -8.37
N HIS A 149 -1.73 -17.17 -8.11
CA HIS A 149 -1.12 -17.30 -6.79
C HIS A 149 -1.45 -16.06 -5.92
N TYR A 150 -1.12 -16.14 -4.63
CA TYR A 150 -1.31 -15.04 -3.67
C TYR A 150 -0.02 -14.78 -2.91
N LEU A 151 0.39 -13.52 -2.82
CA LEU A 151 1.40 -13.05 -1.88
C LEU A 151 0.68 -12.49 -0.66
N VAL A 152 1.06 -12.91 0.54
CA VAL A 152 0.42 -12.54 1.80
C VAL A 152 1.47 -12.09 2.81
N CYS A 153 1.29 -10.89 3.36
CA CYS A 153 2.08 -10.42 4.50
C CYS A 153 1.56 -11.07 5.80
N PHE A 154 2.29 -12.03 6.35
CA PHE A 154 2.08 -12.57 7.68
C PHE A 154 2.76 -11.65 8.70
N LYS A 155 2.05 -10.58 9.08
CA LYS A 155 2.60 -9.47 9.85
C LYS A 155 3.31 -9.93 11.13
N GLY A 156 2.59 -10.59 12.03
CA GLY A 156 3.12 -10.97 13.33
C GLY A 156 4.14 -12.11 13.29
N GLU A 157 4.31 -12.77 12.15
CA GLU A 157 5.31 -13.80 11.93
C GLU A 157 6.56 -13.33 11.17
N GLY A 158 6.58 -12.04 10.75
CA GLY A 158 7.72 -11.44 10.06
C GLY A 158 8.06 -12.12 8.73
N LYS A 159 7.04 -12.51 7.93
CA LYS A 159 7.27 -13.22 6.67
C LYS A 159 6.26 -12.87 5.58
N ILE A 160 6.68 -12.98 4.33
CA ILE A 160 5.81 -13.05 3.15
C ILE A 160 5.60 -14.53 2.83
N VAL A 161 4.37 -14.91 2.52
CA VAL A 161 4.03 -16.27 2.09
C VAL A 161 3.42 -16.20 0.69
N GLU A 162 3.94 -17.00 -0.23
CA GLU A 162 3.30 -17.26 -1.52
C GLU A 162 2.49 -18.54 -1.45
N LEU A 163 1.22 -18.45 -1.85
CA LEU A 163 0.28 -19.56 -1.93
C LEU A 163 -0.13 -19.79 -3.38
N ASP A 164 -0.36 -21.04 -3.76
CA ASP A 164 -1.07 -21.31 -5.01
C ASP A 164 -2.56 -21.02 -4.92
N GLY A 165 -3.27 -21.15 -6.03
CA GLY A 165 -4.71 -20.89 -6.10
C GLY A 165 -5.58 -21.81 -5.23
N ALA A 166 -5.03 -22.90 -4.67
CA ALA A 166 -5.68 -23.81 -3.74
C ALA A 166 -5.30 -23.57 -2.27
N GLY A 167 -4.40 -22.59 -2.02
CA GLY A 167 -3.93 -22.26 -0.68
C GLY A 167 -2.73 -23.08 -0.19
N LYS A 168 -2.10 -23.87 -1.06
CA LYS A 168 -0.86 -24.58 -0.72
C LYS A 168 0.29 -23.58 -0.67
N VAL A 169 1.07 -23.61 0.41
CA VAL A 169 2.30 -22.82 0.54
C VAL A 169 3.34 -23.28 -0.49
N LEU A 170 3.78 -22.33 -1.32
CA LEU A 170 4.83 -22.53 -2.31
C LEU A 170 6.19 -22.08 -1.78
N ARG A 171 6.24 -20.93 -1.13
CA ARG A 171 7.45 -20.40 -0.48
C ARG A 171 7.13 -19.47 0.68
N GLN A 172 8.14 -19.26 1.54
CA GLN A 172 8.08 -18.32 2.65
C GLN A 172 9.36 -17.51 2.71
N ILE A 173 9.26 -16.20 2.78
CA ILE A 173 10.40 -15.27 2.80
C ILE A 173 10.36 -14.51 4.12
N LYS A 174 11.38 -14.68 4.94
CA LYS A 174 11.52 -13.87 6.17
C LYS A 174 11.97 -12.46 5.83
N VAL A 175 11.38 -11.49 6.52
CA VAL A 175 11.72 -10.08 6.39
C VAL A 175 12.04 -9.46 7.75
N PRO A 176 12.79 -8.36 7.82
CA PRO A 176 13.02 -7.64 9.06
C PRO A 176 11.69 -7.08 9.61
N GLY A 177 11.47 -7.23 10.90
CA GLY A 177 10.26 -6.72 11.56
C GLY A 177 8.99 -7.40 11.06
N ASP A 178 7.99 -6.61 10.77
CA ASP A 178 6.66 -7.05 10.36
C ASP A 178 6.30 -6.54 8.94
N PRO A 179 6.13 -7.41 7.93
CA PRO A 179 5.75 -6.98 6.60
C PRO A 179 4.37 -6.32 6.62
N HIS A 180 4.27 -5.13 6.02
CA HIS A 180 3.02 -4.38 5.97
C HIS A 180 2.41 -4.35 4.56
N GLU A 181 3.24 -4.22 3.52
CA GLU A 181 2.82 -4.30 2.13
C GLU A 181 3.79 -5.17 1.32
N VAL A 182 3.25 -5.85 0.31
CA VAL A 182 4.02 -6.56 -0.72
C VAL A 182 3.48 -6.20 -2.09
N VAL A 183 4.33 -5.62 -2.91
CA VAL A 183 4.01 -5.24 -4.29
C VAL A 183 4.73 -6.19 -5.23
N PRO A 184 4.01 -6.99 -6.03
CA PRO A 184 4.65 -7.82 -7.05
C PRO A 184 5.30 -6.92 -8.11
N LEU A 185 6.52 -7.26 -8.50
CA LEU A 185 7.27 -6.59 -9.55
C LEU A 185 7.41 -7.48 -10.78
N PRO A 186 7.70 -6.91 -11.96
CA PRO A 186 8.03 -7.69 -13.13
C PRO A 186 9.11 -8.74 -12.86
N GLU A 187 9.13 -9.81 -13.66
CA GLU A 187 10.12 -10.88 -13.57
C GLU A 187 10.14 -11.66 -12.25
N GLY A 188 9.06 -11.55 -11.46
CA GLY A 188 8.88 -12.32 -10.21
C GLY A 188 9.55 -11.72 -8.99
N GLY A 189 10.08 -10.50 -9.10
CA GLY A 189 10.56 -9.72 -7.96
C GLY A 189 9.42 -9.18 -7.10
N MET A 190 9.75 -8.56 -5.96
CA MET A 190 8.78 -7.91 -5.08
C MET A 190 9.38 -6.72 -4.33
N LEU A 191 8.55 -5.70 -4.10
CA LEU A 191 8.84 -4.60 -3.20
C LEU A 191 8.07 -4.83 -1.90
N ILE A 192 8.75 -4.66 -0.75
CA ILE A 192 8.20 -4.96 0.57
C ILE A 192 8.41 -3.77 1.50
N THR A 193 7.37 -3.34 2.18
CA THR A 193 7.51 -2.46 3.35
C THR A 193 7.55 -3.30 4.62
N CYS A 194 8.60 -3.09 5.42
CA CYS A 194 8.90 -3.93 6.58
C CYS A 194 8.41 -3.30 7.90
N GLY A 195 7.24 -2.65 7.91
CA GLY A 195 6.56 -2.14 9.12
C GLY A 195 7.50 -1.57 10.18
N ASP A 196 7.49 -2.16 11.36
CA ASP A 196 8.39 -1.82 12.48
C ASP A 196 9.84 -2.32 12.27
N GLY A 197 10.15 -2.98 11.14
CA GLY A 197 11.53 -3.20 10.69
C GLY A 197 12.18 -1.95 10.10
N HIS A 198 11.43 -0.86 9.96
CA HIS A 198 11.89 0.46 9.51
C HIS A 198 12.63 0.45 8.17
N GLN A 199 12.18 -0.39 7.25
CA GLN A 199 12.84 -0.60 5.96
C GLN A 199 11.84 -0.74 4.81
N VAL A 200 12.29 -0.38 3.61
CA VAL A 200 11.65 -0.77 2.35
C VAL A 200 12.68 -1.60 1.58
N ARG A 201 12.30 -2.79 1.12
CA ARG A 201 13.17 -3.72 0.40
C ARG A 201 12.63 -4.11 -0.95
N GLU A 202 13.50 -4.26 -1.90
CA GLU A 202 13.21 -4.91 -3.17
C GLU A 202 14.00 -6.22 -3.28
N LEU A 203 13.28 -7.29 -3.56
CA LEU A 203 13.85 -8.61 -3.82
C LEU A 203 13.72 -8.95 -5.30
N ASP A 204 14.72 -9.61 -5.85
CA ASP A 204 14.63 -10.26 -7.16
C ASP A 204 13.85 -11.60 -7.07
N ALA A 205 13.63 -12.26 -8.21
CA ALA A 205 12.95 -13.57 -8.26
C ALA A 205 13.70 -14.68 -7.51
N LYS A 206 14.99 -14.49 -7.18
CA LYS A 206 15.82 -15.43 -6.40
C LYS A 206 15.89 -15.05 -4.92
N GLU A 207 15.05 -14.07 -4.50
CA GLU A 207 14.98 -13.56 -3.13
C GLU A 207 16.22 -12.80 -2.66
N ASN A 208 17.13 -12.39 -3.57
CA ASN A 208 18.22 -11.51 -3.22
C ASN A 208 17.71 -10.10 -3.03
N VAL A 209 18.20 -9.41 -1.99
CA VAL A 209 17.95 -7.98 -1.81
C VAL A 209 18.73 -7.22 -2.88
N VAL A 210 18.03 -6.59 -3.84
CA VAL A 210 18.62 -5.81 -4.93
C VAL A 210 18.54 -4.30 -4.70
N TRP A 211 17.71 -3.87 -3.75
CA TRP A 211 17.62 -2.51 -3.27
C TRP A 211 17.02 -2.48 -1.86
N GLU A 212 17.49 -1.57 -1.03
CA GLU A 212 17.00 -1.38 0.33
C GLU A 212 17.04 0.09 0.70
N LEU A 213 16.05 0.55 1.44
CA LEU A 213 16.03 1.84 2.12
C LEU A 213 15.93 1.56 3.63
N ALA A 214 16.94 1.93 4.38
CA ALA A 214 17.03 1.69 5.82
C ALA A 214 16.58 2.90 6.65
N GLU A 215 16.40 2.72 7.95
CA GLU A 215 15.78 3.66 8.88
C GLU A 215 16.29 5.10 8.78
N ASN A 216 17.60 5.30 8.58
CA ASN A 216 18.25 6.61 8.62
C ASN A 216 18.85 7.03 7.27
N ASP A 217 18.45 6.39 6.19
CA ASP A 217 18.99 6.70 4.85
C ASP A 217 18.50 8.04 4.29
N LEU A 218 17.38 8.58 4.80
CA LEU A 218 16.81 9.82 4.31
C LEU A 218 17.05 10.98 5.29
N PRO A 219 17.84 11.99 4.94
CA PRO A 219 18.04 13.17 5.77
C PRO A 219 16.69 13.85 6.12
N GLY A 220 16.45 14.08 7.40
CA GLY A 220 15.22 14.73 7.89
C GLY A 220 13.99 13.81 7.99
N ASN A 221 14.04 12.60 7.44
CA ASN A 221 12.95 11.64 7.45
C ASN A 221 13.44 10.28 7.99
N THR A 222 13.34 10.06 9.29
CA THR A 222 13.64 8.75 9.87
C THR A 222 12.49 7.80 9.58
N LEU A 223 12.77 6.68 8.91
CA LEU A 223 11.75 5.68 8.64
C LEU A 223 11.18 5.14 9.96
N ARG A 224 9.87 5.06 10.03
CA ARG A 224 9.14 4.50 11.17
C ARG A 224 8.36 3.28 10.71
N LEU A 225 7.16 3.02 11.20
CA LEU A 225 6.35 1.94 10.66
C LEU A 225 6.08 2.19 9.17
N MET A 226 6.67 1.35 8.33
CA MET A 226 6.53 1.42 6.88
C MET A 226 5.24 0.73 6.47
N ALA A 227 4.33 1.47 5.83
CA ALA A 227 3.00 0.98 5.47
C ALA A 227 2.86 0.75 3.95
N GLY A 228 1.83 1.27 3.30
CA GLY A 228 1.60 1.08 1.87
C GLY A 228 2.73 1.64 0.98
N CYS A 229 2.92 1.05 -0.18
CA CYS A 229 3.89 1.53 -1.17
C CYS A 229 3.43 1.29 -2.61
N GLN A 230 4.09 1.99 -3.53
CA GLN A 230 3.90 1.87 -4.96
C GLN A 230 5.24 2.01 -5.69
N ARG A 231 5.50 1.15 -6.68
CA ARG A 231 6.62 1.31 -7.62
C ARG A 231 6.13 2.07 -8.84
N LEU A 232 6.85 3.11 -9.21
CA LEU A 232 6.53 3.94 -10.38
C LEU A 232 7.23 3.43 -11.65
N PRO A 233 6.67 3.74 -12.83
CA PRO A 233 7.28 3.35 -14.12
C PRO A 233 8.69 3.91 -14.35
N ASN A 234 9.01 5.06 -13.74
CA ASN A 234 10.36 5.66 -13.78
C ASN A 234 11.36 4.98 -12.84
N GLY A 235 10.95 3.96 -12.10
CA GLY A 235 11.77 3.24 -11.12
C GLY A 235 11.76 3.83 -9.71
N ASN A 236 11.14 5.00 -9.49
CA ASN A 236 11.00 5.57 -8.16
C ASN A 236 10.06 4.73 -7.29
N THR A 237 10.18 4.89 -5.99
CA THR A 237 9.31 4.25 -4.99
C THR A 237 8.61 5.29 -4.17
N VAL A 238 7.28 5.22 -4.11
CA VAL A 238 6.46 5.97 -3.17
C VAL A 238 6.07 5.05 -2.01
N PHE A 239 6.13 5.56 -0.78
CA PHE A 239 5.74 4.79 0.40
C PHE A 239 5.16 5.67 1.50
N CYS A 240 4.33 5.07 2.35
CA CYS A 240 3.75 5.70 3.51
C CYS A 240 4.60 5.41 4.75
N VAL A 241 4.91 6.47 5.51
CA VAL A 241 5.47 6.37 6.85
C VAL A 241 4.33 6.59 7.83
N TYR A 242 3.84 5.50 8.44
CA TYR A 242 2.78 5.59 9.44
C TYR A 242 3.32 6.18 10.74
N LEU A 243 2.79 7.33 11.12
CA LEU A 243 3.31 8.12 12.24
C LEU A 243 2.48 7.98 13.53
N GLY A 244 1.52 7.04 13.57
CA GLY A 244 0.57 6.90 14.67
C GLY A 244 1.17 6.51 16.02
N HIS A 245 2.40 5.98 16.04
CA HIS A 245 3.09 5.54 17.26
C HIS A 245 3.88 6.68 17.93
N GLY A 246 3.25 7.87 18.08
CA GLY A 246 3.86 9.01 18.76
C GLY A 246 4.74 9.90 17.86
N HIS A 247 4.62 9.77 16.55
CA HIS A 247 5.43 10.52 15.57
C HIS A 247 4.62 11.50 14.70
N ILE A 248 3.30 11.64 14.92
CA ILE A 248 2.46 12.62 14.20
C ILE A 248 3.07 14.02 14.31
N GLY A 249 3.17 14.73 13.20
CA GLY A 249 3.72 16.09 13.14
C GLY A 249 5.24 16.18 13.09
N LYS A 250 5.97 15.06 13.07
CA LYS A 250 7.43 15.08 13.18
C LYS A 250 8.17 15.01 11.85
N GLN A 251 7.54 14.48 10.80
CA GLN A 251 8.15 14.29 9.49
C GLN A 251 7.10 14.03 8.40
N ALA A 252 7.52 13.79 7.16
CA ALA A 252 6.62 13.45 6.08
C ALA A 252 5.87 12.12 6.32
N GLN A 253 4.61 12.08 5.88
CA GLN A 253 3.71 10.91 5.96
C GLN A 253 3.78 10.06 4.69
N VAL A 254 4.13 10.67 3.55
CA VAL A 254 4.37 10.01 2.27
C VAL A 254 5.66 10.55 1.69
N ILE A 255 6.46 9.68 1.12
CA ILE A 255 7.75 10.04 0.54
C ILE A 255 7.92 9.31 -0.78
N GLU A 256 8.38 10.02 -1.84
CA GLU A 256 8.89 9.44 -3.07
C GLU A 256 10.41 9.54 -3.09
N VAL A 257 11.05 8.42 -3.40
CA VAL A 257 12.50 8.36 -3.57
C VAL A 257 12.89 7.78 -4.92
N THR A 258 14.03 8.25 -5.43
CA THR A 258 14.71 7.63 -6.58
C THR A 258 15.42 6.34 -6.18
N ARG A 259 15.94 5.58 -7.17
CA ARG A 259 16.77 4.38 -6.90
C ARG A 259 18.04 4.69 -6.10
N ASP A 260 18.61 5.88 -6.24
CA ASP A 260 19.78 6.38 -5.48
C ASP A 260 19.37 7.10 -4.17
N LYS A 261 18.16 6.81 -3.67
CA LYS A 261 17.64 7.23 -2.35
C LYS A 261 17.52 8.74 -2.18
N LYS A 262 17.32 9.49 -3.25
CA LYS A 262 17.02 10.93 -3.16
C LYS A 262 15.53 11.14 -3.03
N VAL A 263 15.12 11.92 -2.04
CA VAL A 263 13.73 12.38 -1.92
C VAL A 263 13.43 13.35 -3.06
N VAL A 264 12.38 13.08 -3.81
CA VAL A 264 11.92 13.90 -4.95
C VAL A 264 10.52 14.47 -4.74
N TRP A 265 9.73 13.87 -3.87
CA TRP A 265 8.43 14.38 -3.46
C TRP A 265 8.08 13.88 -2.06
N GLU A 266 7.32 14.70 -1.30
CA GLU A 266 6.84 14.31 0.02
C GLU A 266 5.51 15.01 0.38
N VAL A 267 4.74 14.38 1.27
CA VAL A 267 3.55 14.94 1.90
C VAL A 267 3.76 14.99 3.41
N ALA A 268 3.71 16.20 3.97
CA ALA A 268 3.84 16.48 5.40
C ALA A 268 2.70 17.40 5.89
N ASP A 269 1.45 17.05 5.57
CA ASP A 269 0.28 17.82 5.93
C ASP A 269 -0.45 17.23 7.13
N HIS A 270 0.01 17.55 8.32
CA HIS A 270 -0.57 17.08 9.57
C HIS A 270 -1.83 17.85 10.01
N ALA A 271 -2.19 18.92 9.30
CA ALA A 271 -3.46 19.63 9.50
C ALA A 271 -4.62 18.86 8.84
N GLN A 272 -4.38 18.35 7.63
CA GLN A 272 -5.38 17.58 6.89
C GLN A 272 -5.37 16.09 7.26
N PHE A 273 -4.20 15.47 7.48
CA PHE A 273 -4.05 14.02 7.69
C PHE A 273 -3.41 13.71 9.04
N LYS A 274 -3.87 12.62 9.67
CA LYS A 274 -3.25 12.12 10.90
C LYS A 274 -2.21 11.05 10.61
N THR A 275 -2.62 9.96 9.95
CA THR A 275 -1.73 8.80 9.72
C THR A 275 -2.07 8.14 8.40
N ILE A 276 -1.46 8.60 7.31
CA ILE A 276 -1.63 7.96 6.01
C ILE A 276 -0.95 6.59 6.06
N ASN A 277 -1.71 5.53 5.83
CA ASN A 277 -1.23 4.14 5.84
C ASN A 277 -1.24 3.47 4.47
N GLN A 278 -1.96 4.05 3.49
CA GLN A 278 -2.00 3.53 2.13
C GLN A 278 -2.15 4.66 1.11
N ILE A 279 -1.57 4.49 -0.06
CA ILE A 279 -1.59 5.48 -1.13
C ILE A 279 -1.65 4.81 -2.50
N MET A 280 -2.30 5.51 -3.45
CA MET A 280 -2.26 5.24 -4.89
C MET A 280 -2.12 6.57 -5.63
N LEU A 281 -1.06 6.74 -6.41
CA LEU A 281 -0.91 7.90 -7.29
C LEU A 281 -1.89 7.80 -8.46
N LEU A 282 -2.56 8.90 -8.78
CA LEU A 282 -3.65 8.95 -9.76
C LEU A 282 -3.18 9.36 -11.17
N ASP A 283 -1.94 9.82 -11.29
CA ASP A 283 -1.27 10.17 -12.55
C ASP A 283 -0.39 9.03 -13.10
N VAL A 284 -0.34 7.88 -12.43
CA VAL A 284 0.29 6.66 -12.95
C VAL A 284 -0.71 5.92 -13.83
N PRO A 285 -0.43 5.79 -15.14
CA PRO A 285 -1.33 5.11 -16.06
C PRO A 285 -1.33 3.58 -15.82
N GLY A 286 -2.45 2.94 -16.12
CA GLY A 286 -2.58 1.49 -16.07
C GLY A 286 -3.93 1.04 -15.56
N ASP A 287 -4.28 -0.21 -15.87
CA ASP A 287 -5.49 -0.87 -15.37
C ASP A 287 -5.14 -1.66 -14.10
N VAL A 288 -5.58 -1.16 -12.96
CA VAL A 288 -5.31 -1.78 -11.65
C VAL A 288 -5.85 -3.20 -11.54
N THR A 289 -6.89 -3.55 -12.30
CA THR A 289 -7.46 -4.90 -12.30
C THR A 289 -6.57 -5.91 -13.03
N LYS A 290 -5.68 -5.42 -13.91
CA LYS A 290 -4.73 -6.25 -14.66
C LYS A 290 -3.34 -6.28 -14.03
N GLY A 291 -3.12 -5.49 -12.97
CA GLY A 291 -1.82 -5.38 -12.33
C GLY A 291 -0.84 -4.44 -13.04
N ASP A 292 -1.34 -3.55 -13.94
CA ASP A 292 -0.49 -2.59 -14.63
C ASP A 292 0.11 -1.54 -13.68
N VAL A 293 -0.56 -1.30 -12.55
CA VAL A 293 -0.08 -0.40 -11.49
C VAL A 293 0.53 -1.24 -10.37
N MET A 294 1.82 -1.08 -10.15
CA MET A 294 2.60 -1.86 -9.17
C MET A 294 2.41 -1.32 -7.75
N ARG A 295 1.43 -1.88 -7.05
CA ARG A 295 1.10 -1.54 -5.65
C ARG A 295 0.45 -2.70 -4.89
#